data_896e325d7cec0c882872f8689a7a6e1b
#
_entry.id   896e325d7cec0c882872f8689a7a6e1b
#
_cell.length_a   1.000
_cell.length_b   1.000
_cell.length_c   1.000
_cell.angle_alpha   90.00
_cell.angle_beta   90.00
_cell.angle_gamma   90.00
#
_symmetry.space_group_name_H-M   'P 1'
#
loop_
_entity.id
_entity.type
_entity.pdbx_description
1 polymer ?
#
loop_
_entity_poly.entity_id
_entity_poly.type
_entity_poly.pdbx_seq_one_letter_code
_entity_poly.pdbx_strand_id
1 'polypeptide(L)'
;NVVGEINDVKAICEVIHTSGAYSCVDGVSYAPHGIPNVGALGADIYLFSAYKTFGPHQGIMTISRELGMKLPNQGHYFNANELYKRFTPAGPDHAQIAASAGIADYIDNVYSHHTSQVSNANGRGMFVHDLFRAHETELLQPLLDYLSAKDSVRLLGPCDAAKKAATVAVALKANPQAVAAELAQHGIMAGGGNFYAVRCLQAQGIDPNHGVLRLSFVHYTHKFEVDKLITTLDKVL
;
A
#
# COMPACT_ATOMS: atom_id res chain seq x y z
N ASN A 1 -6.28 3.62 0.30
CA ASN A 1 -6.50 2.21 0.69
C ASN A 1 -7.76 1.58 0.06
N VAL A 2 -8.65 2.37 -0.54
CA VAL A 2 -9.87 1.84 -1.17
C VAL A 2 -9.83 1.97 -2.69
N VAL A 3 -9.50 3.13 -3.24
CA VAL A 3 -9.49 3.35 -4.70
C VAL A 3 -8.16 2.96 -5.36
N GLY A 4 -7.12 2.73 -4.60
CA GLY A 4 -5.81 2.29 -5.10
C GLY A 4 -4.99 3.35 -5.83
N GLU A 5 -5.45 4.58 -5.95
CA GLU A 5 -4.71 5.66 -6.63
C GLU A 5 -3.34 5.91 -5.99
N ILE A 6 -2.32 6.04 -6.83
CA ILE A 6 -0.97 6.39 -6.42
C ILE A 6 -0.82 7.91 -6.56
N ASN A 7 -0.69 8.57 -5.40
CA ASN A 7 -0.52 10.03 -5.35
C ASN A 7 0.91 10.42 -5.71
N ASP A 8 1.09 11.57 -6.38
CA ASP A 8 2.40 12.19 -6.58
C ASP A 8 2.87 12.82 -5.26
N VAL A 9 3.39 11.96 -4.36
CA VAL A 9 3.84 12.37 -3.04
C VAL A 9 4.96 13.39 -3.11
N LYS A 10 5.85 13.27 -4.11
CA LYS A 10 6.95 14.22 -4.29
C LYS A 10 6.44 15.63 -4.57
N ALA A 11 5.57 15.80 -5.55
CA ALA A 11 4.98 17.10 -5.88
C ALA A 11 4.17 17.67 -4.70
N ILE A 12 3.44 16.81 -3.95
CA ILE A 12 2.70 17.23 -2.77
C ILE A 12 3.66 17.73 -1.67
N CYS A 13 4.75 17.02 -1.40
CA CYS A 13 5.76 17.45 -0.41
C CYS A 13 6.42 18.78 -0.83
N GLU A 14 6.73 18.97 -2.11
CA GLU A 14 7.28 20.23 -2.62
C GLU A 14 6.34 21.40 -2.34
N VAL A 15 5.03 21.25 -2.60
CA VAL A 15 4.02 22.29 -2.29
C VAL A 15 3.93 22.55 -0.79
N ILE A 16 3.93 21.52 0.05
CA ILE A 16 3.90 21.66 1.51
C ILE A 16 5.10 22.47 1.99
N HIS A 17 6.29 22.16 1.50
CA HIS A 17 7.54 22.83 1.89
C HIS A 17 7.57 24.31 1.49
N THR A 18 6.95 24.68 0.36
CA THR A 18 6.85 26.12 -0.01
C THR A 18 6.09 26.97 1.00
N SER A 19 5.21 26.35 1.80
CA SER A 19 4.49 27.01 2.92
C SER A 19 5.23 26.95 4.24
N GLY A 20 6.42 26.34 4.29
CA GLY A 20 7.20 26.14 5.52
C GLY A 20 6.64 25.06 6.45
N ALA A 21 5.70 24.23 5.96
CA ALA A 21 5.12 23.12 6.72
C ALA A 21 5.90 21.83 6.52
N TYR A 22 5.74 20.89 7.44
CA TYR A 22 6.30 19.53 7.32
C TYR A 22 5.29 18.56 6.73
N SER A 23 5.80 17.58 5.99
CA SER A 23 5.01 16.50 5.39
C SER A 23 5.05 15.23 6.24
N CYS A 24 3.88 14.61 6.43
CA CYS A 24 3.76 13.28 7.05
C CYS A 24 2.97 12.38 6.09
N VAL A 25 3.63 11.35 5.56
CA VAL A 25 3.08 10.47 4.53
C VAL A 25 2.70 9.13 5.14
N ASP A 26 1.43 8.76 5.04
CA ASP A 26 0.93 7.42 5.34
C ASP A 26 1.11 6.53 4.11
N GLY A 27 2.16 5.70 4.12
CA GLY A 27 2.47 4.72 3.08
C GLY A 27 1.93 3.32 3.33
N VAL A 28 1.11 3.13 4.38
CA VAL A 28 0.65 1.80 4.83
C VAL A 28 -0.01 0.99 3.72
N SER A 29 -0.81 1.61 2.87
CA SER A 29 -1.51 0.90 1.79
C SER A 29 -0.65 0.69 0.55
N TYR A 30 0.42 1.45 0.39
CA TYR A 30 1.33 1.34 -0.75
C TYR A 30 2.49 0.36 -0.49
N ALA A 31 2.94 0.25 0.74
CA ALA A 31 4.14 -0.50 1.12
C ALA A 31 4.20 -1.96 0.59
N PRO A 32 3.11 -2.75 0.53
CA PRO A 32 3.15 -4.10 -0.04
C PRO A 32 3.41 -4.14 -1.56
N HIS A 33 3.19 -3.02 -2.26
CA HIS A 33 3.36 -2.88 -3.70
C HIS A 33 4.78 -2.42 -4.11
N GLY A 34 5.70 -2.38 -3.17
CA GLY A 34 7.09 -1.95 -3.30
C GLY A 34 7.41 -0.77 -2.38
N ILE A 35 8.44 -0.93 -1.56
CA ILE A 35 8.90 0.14 -0.65
C ILE A 35 9.54 1.24 -1.49
N PRO A 36 9.04 2.48 -1.45
CA PRO A 36 9.59 3.55 -2.26
C PRO A 36 10.92 4.06 -1.70
N ASN A 37 11.69 4.78 -2.50
CA ASN A 37 12.80 5.58 -2.01
C ASN A 37 12.27 6.82 -1.26
N VAL A 38 12.07 6.69 0.05
CA VAL A 38 11.48 7.73 0.90
C VAL A 38 12.25 9.05 0.82
N GLY A 39 13.59 8.98 0.71
CA GLY A 39 14.41 10.18 0.55
C GLY A 39 14.13 10.92 -0.76
N ALA A 40 13.86 10.21 -1.85
CA ALA A 40 13.53 10.81 -3.14
C ALA A 40 12.10 11.40 -3.18
N LEU A 41 11.19 10.95 -2.29
CA LEU A 41 9.86 11.53 -2.15
C LEU A 41 9.89 12.91 -1.46
N GLY A 42 10.95 13.24 -0.75
CA GLY A 42 11.04 14.48 0.03
C GLY A 42 10.14 14.50 1.26
N ALA A 43 9.65 13.36 1.72
CA ALA A 43 8.81 13.27 2.90
C ALA A 43 9.64 13.47 4.19
N ASP A 44 9.18 14.35 5.09
CA ASP A 44 9.81 14.55 6.39
C ASP A 44 9.56 13.38 7.34
N ILE A 45 8.35 12.83 7.28
CA ILE A 45 7.94 11.62 8.00
C ILE A 45 7.26 10.69 7.01
N TYR A 46 7.62 9.40 7.04
CA TYR A 46 6.94 8.35 6.27
C TYR A 46 6.61 7.18 7.18
N LEU A 47 5.36 6.71 7.11
CA LEU A 47 4.82 5.68 7.99
C LEU A 47 4.37 4.47 7.17
N PHE A 48 4.66 3.27 7.67
CA PHE A 48 4.10 2.05 7.09
C PHE A 48 3.98 0.92 8.13
N SER A 49 3.19 -0.10 7.80
CA SER A 49 3.00 -1.27 8.65
C SER A 49 3.88 -2.41 8.18
N ALA A 50 4.74 -2.93 9.05
CA ALA A 50 5.58 -4.08 8.74
C ALA A 50 4.74 -5.31 8.37
N TYR A 51 3.60 -5.56 9.05
CA TYR A 51 2.73 -6.70 8.77
C TYR A 51 2.03 -6.66 7.40
N LYS A 52 1.95 -5.48 6.76
CA LYS A 52 1.50 -5.37 5.36
C LYS A 52 2.67 -5.45 4.38
N THR A 53 3.88 -5.54 4.88
CA THR A 53 5.13 -5.52 4.10
C THR A 53 5.97 -6.74 4.44
N PHE A 54 5.30 -7.90 4.60
CA PHE A 54 5.89 -9.23 4.83
C PHE A 54 6.64 -9.38 6.16
N GLY A 55 6.39 -8.49 7.13
CA GLY A 55 7.03 -8.44 8.44
C GLY A 55 6.07 -8.71 9.60
N PRO A 56 6.53 -8.50 10.85
CA PRO A 56 5.74 -8.70 12.06
C PRO A 56 4.68 -7.61 12.25
N HIS A 57 3.79 -7.80 13.22
CA HIS A 57 2.73 -6.84 13.56
C HIS A 57 3.30 -5.59 14.26
N GLN A 58 3.89 -4.70 13.48
CA GLN A 58 4.55 -3.49 13.95
C GLN A 58 4.37 -2.34 12.95
N GLY A 59 4.29 -1.10 13.45
CA GLY A 59 4.42 0.13 12.67
C GLY A 59 5.88 0.56 12.57
N ILE A 60 6.27 1.06 11.41
CA ILE A 60 7.59 1.63 11.16
C ILE A 60 7.41 3.09 10.76
N MET A 61 8.19 3.98 11.39
CA MET A 61 8.26 5.40 11.07
C MET A 61 9.69 5.76 10.66
N THR A 62 9.83 6.34 9.47
CA THR A 62 11.05 7.05 9.10
C THR A 62 10.85 8.54 9.32
N ILE A 63 11.88 9.23 9.80
CA ILE A 63 11.86 10.67 10.03
C ILE A 63 13.22 11.25 9.69
N SER A 64 13.27 12.46 9.12
CA SER A 64 14.54 13.15 8.91
C SER A 64 15.22 13.43 10.27
N ARG A 65 16.56 13.32 10.32
CA ARG A 65 17.30 13.56 11.55
C ARG A 65 17.03 14.97 12.10
N GLU A 66 16.99 15.96 11.23
CA GLU A 66 16.76 17.35 11.61
C GLU A 66 15.41 17.51 12.32
N LEU A 67 14.33 17.09 11.69
CA LEU A 67 12.99 17.16 12.26
C LEU A 67 12.88 16.31 13.53
N GLY A 68 13.44 15.10 13.51
CA GLY A 68 13.39 14.20 14.66
C GLY A 68 14.08 14.76 15.89
N MET A 69 15.14 15.54 15.74
CA MET A 69 15.81 16.22 16.87
C MET A 69 15.09 17.52 17.28
N LYS A 70 14.40 18.18 16.37
CA LYS A 70 13.63 19.41 16.63
C LYS A 70 12.33 19.15 17.38
N LEU A 71 11.63 18.04 17.09
CA LEU A 71 10.38 17.69 17.73
C LEU A 71 10.59 17.36 19.23
N PRO A 72 9.58 17.57 20.09
CA PRO A 72 9.66 17.17 21.49
C PRO A 72 9.88 15.67 21.67
N ASN A 73 10.70 15.28 22.64
CA ASN A 73 10.88 13.88 23.02
C ASN A 73 9.56 13.30 23.54
N GLN A 74 9.11 12.18 22.96
CA GLN A 74 7.92 11.43 23.35
C GLN A 74 8.27 10.16 24.15
N GLY A 75 9.54 9.80 24.19
CA GLY A 75 10.06 8.68 24.97
C GLY A 75 10.46 9.10 26.38
N HIS A 76 11.17 8.23 27.10
CA HIS A 76 11.74 8.56 28.40
C HIS A 76 12.71 9.74 28.30
N TYR A 77 12.78 10.58 29.36
CA TYR A 77 13.65 11.74 29.39
C TYR A 77 15.12 11.43 29.15
N PHE A 78 15.61 10.27 29.63
CA PHE A 78 16.98 9.82 29.43
C PHE A 78 17.29 9.36 28.00
N ASN A 79 16.26 9.19 27.16
CA ASN A 79 16.39 8.87 25.73
C ASN A 79 16.35 10.11 24.81
N ALA A 80 16.29 11.31 25.38
CA ALA A 80 16.09 12.56 24.62
C ALA A 80 17.16 12.81 23.53
N ASN A 81 18.38 12.29 23.71
CA ASN A 81 19.49 12.43 22.75
C ASN A 81 19.61 11.27 21.75
N GLU A 82 18.78 10.24 21.90
CA GLU A 82 18.82 9.04 21.06
C GLU A 82 17.66 9.07 20.05
N LEU A 83 17.89 9.56 18.82
CA LEU A 83 16.85 9.80 17.82
C LEU A 83 15.87 8.64 17.68
N TYR A 84 16.38 7.41 17.53
CA TYR A 84 15.54 6.21 17.34
C TYR A 84 14.69 5.83 18.57
N LYS A 85 14.95 6.43 19.74
CA LYS A 85 14.17 6.21 20.98
C LYS A 85 13.20 7.33 21.29
N ARG A 86 13.39 8.52 20.71
CA ARG A 86 12.60 9.72 21.03
C ARG A 86 11.10 9.56 20.79
N PHE A 87 10.72 8.72 19.83
CA PHE A 87 9.33 8.50 19.43
C PHE A 87 8.83 7.09 19.73
N THR A 88 9.62 6.31 20.46
CA THR A 88 9.26 4.95 20.84
C THR A 88 8.82 4.94 22.31
N PRO A 89 7.59 4.48 22.62
CA PRO A 89 7.16 4.28 23.99
C PRO A 89 8.08 3.33 24.76
N ALA A 90 8.09 3.46 26.08
CA ALA A 90 8.84 2.55 26.95
C ALA A 90 8.37 1.11 26.77
N GLY A 91 9.33 0.17 26.86
CA GLY A 91 9.07 -1.28 26.74
C GLY A 91 8.60 -1.73 25.37
N PRO A 92 9.27 -1.32 24.26
CA PRO A 92 8.92 -1.81 22.93
C PRO A 92 9.16 -3.33 22.83
N ASP A 93 8.41 -4.01 21.96
CA ASP A 93 8.61 -5.43 21.67
C ASP A 93 9.89 -5.60 20.83
N HIS A 94 11.01 -5.88 21.50
CA HIS A 94 12.31 -6.03 20.86
C HIS A 94 12.37 -7.25 19.91
N ALA A 95 11.57 -8.29 20.14
CA ALA A 95 11.51 -9.46 19.26
C ALA A 95 10.89 -9.08 17.91
N GLN A 96 9.79 -8.32 17.91
CA GLN A 96 9.18 -7.84 16.68
C GLN A 96 10.07 -6.81 15.96
N ILE A 97 10.77 -5.93 16.72
CA ILE A 97 11.72 -4.99 16.13
C ILE A 97 12.82 -5.77 15.39
N ALA A 98 13.42 -6.77 16.03
CA ALA A 98 14.46 -7.59 15.42
C ALA A 98 13.93 -8.37 14.20
N ALA A 99 12.73 -8.95 14.31
CA ALA A 99 12.10 -9.71 13.22
C ALA A 99 11.79 -8.84 11.99
N SER A 100 11.65 -7.52 12.15
CA SER A 100 11.43 -6.61 11.02
C SER A 100 12.61 -6.57 10.03
N ALA A 101 13.81 -7.00 10.43
CA ALA A 101 14.97 -7.17 9.54
C ALA A 101 14.67 -8.18 8.41
N GLY A 102 13.81 -9.17 8.65
CA GLY A 102 13.39 -10.14 7.64
C GLY A 102 12.71 -9.51 6.40
N ILE A 103 12.19 -8.29 6.51
CA ILE A 103 11.68 -7.55 5.34
C ILE A 103 12.84 -7.22 4.39
N ALA A 104 13.98 -6.76 4.92
CA ALA A 104 15.16 -6.47 4.13
C ALA A 104 15.76 -7.75 3.52
N ASP A 105 15.82 -8.83 4.31
CA ASP A 105 16.29 -10.14 3.83
C ASP A 105 15.41 -10.66 2.67
N TYR A 106 14.10 -10.48 2.77
CA TYR A 106 13.17 -10.86 1.71
C TYR A 106 13.44 -10.06 0.42
N ILE A 107 13.60 -8.75 0.50
CA ILE A 107 13.93 -7.89 -0.64
C ILE A 107 15.27 -8.31 -1.26
N ASP A 108 16.30 -8.56 -0.44
CA ASP A 108 17.61 -8.98 -0.90
C ASP A 108 17.57 -10.37 -1.56
N ASN A 109 16.75 -11.29 -1.07
CA ASN A 109 16.53 -12.59 -1.69
C ASN A 109 15.84 -12.48 -3.05
N VAL A 110 14.80 -11.65 -3.16
CA VAL A 110 14.14 -11.38 -4.45
C VAL A 110 15.14 -10.77 -5.44
N TYR A 111 15.91 -9.77 -5.01
CA TYR A 111 16.96 -9.15 -5.84
C TYR A 111 17.93 -10.20 -6.36
N SER A 112 18.50 -11.01 -5.47
CA SER A 112 19.51 -12.03 -5.83
C SER A 112 18.97 -13.14 -6.72
N HIS A 113 17.65 -13.40 -6.65
CA HIS A 113 16.99 -14.36 -7.55
C HIS A 113 16.93 -13.85 -8.99
N HIS A 114 16.76 -12.55 -9.18
CA HIS A 114 16.54 -11.95 -10.51
C HIS A 114 17.81 -11.41 -11.17
N THR A 115 18.88 -11.12 -10.40
CA THR A 115 20.11 -10.57 -10.96
C THR A 115 21.34 -10.93 -10.10
N SER A 116 22.50 -11.04 -10.77
CA SER A 116 23.80 -11.19 -10.13
C SER A 116 24.58 -9.86 -10.03
N GLN A 117 23.99 -8.74 -10.43
CA GLN A 117 24.65 -7.44 -10.35
C GLN A 117 24.88 -7.05 -8.89
N VAL A 118 26.00 -6.42 -8.62
CA VAL A 118 26.30 -5.87 -7.28
C VAL A 118 25.70 -4.47 -7.16
N SER A 119 24.89 -4.25 -6.13
CA SER A 119 24.29 -2.95 -5.84
C SER A 119 24.24 -2.68 -4.34
N ASN A 120 24.14 -1.41 -3.97
CA ASN A 120 23.90 -1.03 -2.58
C ASN A 120 22.45 -1.31 -2.17
N ALA A 121 22.13 -1.19 -0.89
CA ALA A 121 20.80 -1.48 -0.35
C ALA A 121 19.68 -0.67 -1.04
N ASN A 122 19.92 0.61 -1.31
CA ASN A 122 18.94 1.45 -2.02
C ASN A 122 18.72 0.96 -3.46
N GLY A 123 19.78 0.64 -4.18
CA GLY A 123 19.67 0.12 -5.55
C GLY A 123 18.95 -1.22 -5.62
N ARG A 124 19.21 -2.13 -4.64
CA ARG A 124 18.48 -3.40 -4.55
C ARG A 124 17.00 -3.18 -4.26
N GLY A 125 16.69 -2.29 -3.30
CA GLY A 125 15.30 -1.94 -2.96
C GLY A 125 14.55 -1.34 -4.15
N MET A 126 15.16 -0.43 -4.90
CA MET A 126 14.55 0.17 -6.11
C MET A 126 14.34 -0.85 -7.23
N PHE A 127 15.31 -1.73 -7.47
CA PHE A 127 15.15 -2.80 -8.45
C PHE A 127 13.92 -3.69 -8.12
N VAL A 128 13.79 -4.11 -6.87
CA VAL A 128 12.66 -4.96 -6.43
C VAL A 128 11.35 -4.18 -6.44
N HIS A 129 11.36 -2.90 -6.08
CA HIS A 129 10.20 -2.02 -6.22
C HIS A 129 9.70 -2.00 -7.69
N ASP A 130 10.60 -1.75 -8.64
CA ASP A 130 10.25 -1.66 -10.06
C ASP A 130 9.78 -3.02 -10.61
N LEU A 131 10.38 -4.13 -10.15
CA LEU A 131 9.98 -5.48 -10.50
C LEU A 131 8.54 -5.77 -10.03
N PHE A 132 8.21 -5.45 -8.77
CA PHE A 132 6.86 -5.64 -8.23
C PHE A 132 5.85 -4.79 -8.98
N ARG A 133 6.17 -3.51 -9.21
CA ARG A 133 5.29 -2.59 -9.93
C ARG A 133 5.04 -3.02 -11.37
N ALA A 134 6.06 -3.48 -12.08
CA ALA A 134 5.92 -3.97 -13.45
C ALA A 134 4.97 -5.18 -13.51
N HIS A 135 5.19 -6.17 -12.65
CA HIS A 135 4.35 -7.36 -12.59
C HIS A 135 2.89 -7.05 -12.19
N GLU A 136 2.71 -6.26 -11.13
CA GLU A 136 1.36 -5.87 -10.71
C GLU A 136 0.62 -5.05 -11.78
N THR A 137 1.31 -4.16 -12.50
CA THR A 137 0.73 -3.36 -13.57
C THR A 137 0.26 -4.25 -14.73
N GLU A 138 1.08 -5.24 -15.12
CA GLU A 138 0.73 -6.22 -16.16
C GLU A 138 -0.53 -7.01 -15.80
N LEU A 139 -0.64 -7.44 -14.56
CA LEU A 139 -1.80 -8.20 -14.06
C LEU A 139 -3.04 -7.33 -13.86
N LEU A 140 -2.86 -6.08 -13.49
CA LEU A 140 -3.94 -5.18 -13.12
C LEU A 140 -4.69 -4.63 -14.33
N GLN A 141 -4.00 -4.29 -15.42
CA GLN A 141 -4.64 -3.63 -16.57
C GLN A 141 -5.79 -4.45 -17.17
N PRO A 142 -5.66 -5.78 -17.43
CA PRO A 142 -6.77 -6.58 -17.94
C PRO A 142 -8.01 -6.58 -17.01
N LEU A 143 -7.81 -6.54 -15.68
CA LEU A 143 -8.91 -6.45 -14.72
C LEU A 143 -9.60 -5.08 -14.80
N LEU A 144 -8.83 -4.00 -14.92
CA LEU A 144 -9.39 -2.64 -15.07
C LEU A 144 -10.16 -2.49 -16.37
N ASP A 145 -9.64 -3.01 -17.47
CA ASP A 145 -10.30 -2.98 -18.79
C ASP A 145 -11.63 -3.74 -18.74
N TYR A 146 -11.63 -4.93 -18.15
CA TYR A 146 -12.85 -5.73 -17.95
C TYR A 146 -13.89 -4.99 -17.12
N LEU A 147 -13.51 -4.44 -15.97
CA LEU A 147 -14.44 -3.74 -15.07
C LEU A 147 -14.94 -2.43 -15.68
N SER A 148 -14.10 -1.72 -16.44
CA SER A 148 -14.48 -0.48 -17.12
C SER A 148 -15.50 -0.71 -18.25
N ALA A 149 -15.51 -1.90 -18.85
CA ALA A 149 -16.44 -2.27 -19.90
C ALA A 149 -17.80 -2.78 -19.39
N LYS A 150 -17.95 -3.01 -18.07
CA LYS A 150 -19.18 -3.52 -17.46
C LYS A 150 -20.13 -2.40 -17.05
N ASP A 151 -21.32 -2.34 -17.63
CA ASP A 151 -22.38 -1.37 -17.28
C ASP A 151 -22.96 -1.57 -15.88
N SER A 152 -22.82 -2.80 -15.32
CA SER A 152 -23.35 -3.15 -13.98
C SER A 152 -22.51 -2.60 -12.82
N VAL A 153 -21.29 -2.11 -13.08
CA VAL A 153 -20.35 -1.64 -12.07
C VAL A 153 -19.83 -0.23 -12.39
N ARG A 154 -19.43 0.50 -11.34
CA ARG A 154 -18.68 1.75 -11.48
C ARG A 154 -17.30 1.56 -10.87
N LEU A 155 -16.27 1.52 -11.71
CA LEU A 155 -14.88 1.51 -11.27
C LEU A 155 -14.53 2.82 -10.56
N LEU A 156 -13.83 2.74 -9.43
CA LEU A 156 -13.39 3.89 -8.65
C LEU A 156 -11.89 4.15 -8.81
N GLY A 157 -11.54 5.44 -8.92
CA GLY A 157 -10.16 5.87 -9.13
C GLY A 157 -9.66 5.61 -10.57
N PRO A 158 -8.34 5.65 -10.80
CA PRO A 158 -7.76 5.52 -12.14
C PRO A 158 -8.07 4.19 -12.81
N CYS A 159 -8.30 4.22 -14.12
CA CYS A 159 -8.40 3.04 -14.99
C CYS A 159 -7.05 2.65 -15.66
N ASP A 160 -6.01 3.43 -15.41
CA ASP A 160 -4.64 3.18 -15.85
C ASP A 160 -3.87 2.49 -14.72
N ALA A 161 -3.41 1.25 -14.96
CA ALA A 161 -2.69 0.44 -13.97
C ALA A 161 -1.35 1.06 -13.54
N ALA A 162 -0.73 1.91 -14.37
CA ALA A 162 0.49 2.63 -14.00
C ALA A 162 0.25 3.66 -12.88
N LYS A 163 -0.99 4.17 -12.78
CA LYS A 163 -1.41 5.16 -11.77
C LYS A 163 -2.11 4.55 -10.57
N LYS A 164 -2.15 3.21 -10.50
CA LYS A 164 -2.91 2.48 -9.50
C LYS A 164 -2.07 1.37 -8.88
N ALA A 165 -2.12 1.24 -7.56
CA ALA A 165 -1.69 0.03 -6.89
C ALA A 165 -2.70 -1.10 -7.15
N ALA A 166 -2.30 -2.36 -7.00
CA ALA A 166 -3.17 -3.51 -7.26
C ALA A 166 -4.30 -3.64 -6.22
N THR A 167 -5.03 -2.53 -6.02
CA THR A 167 -6.23 -2.41 -5.18
C THR A 167 -7.31 -1.73 -6.01
N VAL A 168 -8.38 -2.46 -6.28
CA VAL A 168 -9.49 -2.04 -7.13
C VAL A 168 -10.77 -2.01 -6.33
N ALA A 169 -11.46 -0.88 -6.33
CA ALA A 169 -12.79 -0.77 -5.75
C ALA A 169 -13.81 -0.50 -6.84
N VAL A 170 -14.94 -1.19 -6.75
CA VAL A 170 -16.10 -1.00 -7.63
C VAL A 170 -17.37 -0.77 -6.81
N ALA A 171 -18.15 0.23 -7.20
CA ALA A 171 -19.48 0.44 -6.67
C ALA A 171 -20.47 -0.45 -7.46
N LEU A 172 -21.33 -1.15 -6.73
CA LEU A 172 -22.32 -2.10 -7.24
C LEU A 172 -23.71 -1.71 -6.79
N LYS A 173 -24.75 -2.10 -7.54
CA LYS A 173 -26.14 -2.07 -7.06
C LYS A 173 -26.42 -3.21 -6.06
N ALA A 174 -25.84 -4.41 -6.32
CA ALA A 174 -25.88 -5.53 -5.41
C ALA A 174 -25.10 -5.25 -4.11
N ASN A 175 -25.42 -5.95 -3.04
CA ASN A 175 -24.69 -5.83 -1.78
C ASN A 175 -23.25 -6.32 -1.93
N PRO A 176 -22.20 -5.47 -1.72
CA PRO A 176 -20.81 -5.85 -1.95
C PRO A 176 -20.32 -7.00 -1.05
N GLN A 177 -20.84 -7.13 0.18
CA GLN A 177 -20.51 -8.25 1.06
C GLN A 177 -21.08 -9.57 0.54
N ALA A 178 -22.31 -9.54 -0.02
CA ALA A 178 -22.91 -10.74 -0.63
C ALA A 178 -22.11 -11.19 -1.86
N VAL A 179 -21.71 -10.26 -2.72
CA VAL A 179 -20.87 -10.56 -3.87
C VAL A 179 -19.49 -11.10 -3.45
N ALA A 180 -18.88 -10.53 -2.41
CA ALA A 180 -17.62 -11.05 -1.86
C ALA A 180 -17.78 -12.48 -1.30
N ALA A 181 -18.91 -12.77 -0.62
CA ALA A 181 -19.21 -14.11 -0.12
C ALA A 181 -19.44 -15.12 -1.26
N GLU A 182 -20.04 -14.71 -2.36
CA GLU A 182 -20.21 -15.56 -3.55
C GLU A 182 -18.85 -15.83 -4.24
N LEU A 183 -17.99 -14.82 -4.39
CA LEU A 183 -16.63 -15.01 -4.88
C LEU A 183 -15.84 -16.00 -4.03
N ALA A 184 -16.02 -15.99 -2.71
CA ALA A 184 -15.38 -16.93 -1.79
C ALA A 184 -15.78 -18.40 -2.05
N GLN A 185 -17.00 -18.68 -2.50
CA GLN A 185 -17.45 -20.02 -2.90
C GLN A 185 -16.68 -20.53 -4.13
N HIS A 186 -16.14 -19.63 -4.93
CA HIS A 186 -15.26 -19.95 -6.07
C HIS A 186 -13.76 -19.93 -5.71
N GLY A 187 -13.43 -19.83 -4.41
CA GLY A 187 -12.05 -19.77 -3.91
C GLY A 187 -11.34 -18.45 -4.25
N ILE A 188 -12.09 -17.34 -4.32
CA ILE A 188 -11.56 -15.99 -4.53
C ILE A 188 -11.85 -15.16 -3.29
N MET A 189 -10.78 -14.69 -2.63
CA MET A 189 -10.88 -13.83 -1.45
C MET A 189 -11.05 -12.37 -1.89
N ALA A 190 -12.20 -11.78 -1.57
CA ALA A 190 -12.51 -10.38 -1.83
C ALA A 190 -13.15 -9.76 -0.58
N GLY A 191 -13.26 -8.44 -0.55
CA GLY A 191 -13.90 -7.74 0.56
C GLY A 191 -15.04 -6.83 0.09
N GLY A 192 -16.12 -6.76 0.87
CA GLY A 192 -17.21 -5.80 0.71
C GLY A 192 -17.31 -4.86 1.90
N GLY A 193 -17.49 -3.56 1.68
CA GLY A 193 -17.63 -2.58 2.77
C GLY A 193 -17.00 -1.23 2.48
N ASN A 194 -16.82 -0.40 3.53
CA ASN A 194 -16.25 0.94 3.40
C ASN A 194 -14.74 1.02 3.63
N PHE A 195 -14.12 -0.01 4.15
CA PHE A 195 -12.66 -0.11 4.37
C PHE A 195 -12.06 1.08 5.13
N TYR A 196 -12.79 1.64 6.10
CA TYR A 196 -12.44 2.87 6.85
C TYR A 196 -12.33 4.13 5.98
N ALA A 197 -12.78 4.08 4.72
CA ALA A 197 -12.69 5.18 3.75
C ALA A 197 -14.00 5.97 3.62
N VAL A 198 -14.73 6.13 4.73
CA VAL A 198 -16.06 6.75 4.80
C VAL A 198 -16.14 8.06 4.01
N ARG A 199 -15.25 9.02 4.31
CA ARG A 199 -15.24 10.33 3.64
C ARG A 199 -14.92 10.24 2.16
N CYS A 200 -14.00 9.35 1.76
CA CYS A 200 -13.66 9.12 0.37
C CYS A 200 -14.85 8.59 -0.43
N LEU A 201 -15.59 7.63 0.13
CA LEU A 201 -16.79 7.08 -0.51
C LEU A 201 -17.92 8.11 -0.60
N GLN A 202 -18.16 8.88 0.47
CA GLN A 202 -19.14 9.97 0.48
C GLN A 202 -18.83 11.03 -0.60
N ALA A 203 -17.57 11.43 -0.71
CA ALA A 203 -17.13 12.39 -1.74
C ALA A 203 -17.35 11.87 -3.17
N GLN A 204 -17.43 10.55 -3.35
CA GLN A 204 -17.74 9.91 -4.63
C GLN A 204 -19.24 9.55 -4.78
N GLY A 205 -20.10 10.02 -3.87
CA GLY A 205 -21.55 9.77 -3.91
C GLY A 205 -21.94 8.33 -3.58
N ILE A 206 -21.13 7.62 -2.80
CA ILE A 206 -21.41 6.25 -2.35
C ILE A 206 -21.81 6.28 -0.87
N ASP A 207 -22.91 5.61 -0.52
CA ASP A 207 -23.27 5.38 0.87
C ASP A 207 -22.25 4.46 1.54
N PRO A 208 -21.53 4.89 2.59
CA PRO A 208 -20.55 4.07 3.26
C PRO A 208 -21.14 2.83 3.96
N ASN A 209 -22.43 2.84 4.26
CA ASN A 209 -23.11 1.67 4.83
C ASN A 209 -23.33 0.57 3.80
N HIS A 210 -23.52 0.95 2.53
CA HIS A 210 -23.54 0.02 1.40
C HIS A 210 -22.11 -0.43 1.06
N GLY A 211 -21.18 0.52 0.98
CA GLY A 211 -19.76 0.29 0.67
C GLY A 211 -19.50 -0.05 -0.79
N VAL A 212 -18.39 -0.73 -1.02
CA VAL A 212 -17.90 -1.16 -2.34
C VAL A 212 -17.35 -2.58 -2.27
N LEU A 213 -17.30 -3.26 -3.41
CA LEU A 213 -16.48 -4.47 -3.55
C LEU A 213 -15.03 -4.05 -3.78
N ARG A 214 -14.08 -4.63 -3.01
CA ARG A 214 -12.66 -4.39 -3.18
C ARG A 214 -11.92 -5.68 -3.50
N LEU A 215 -11.14 -5.61 -4.57
CA LEU A 215 -10.27 -6.67 -5.08
C LEU A 215 -8.82 -6.19 -4.93
N SER A 216 -7.97 -7.00 -4.32
CA SER A 216 -6.58 -6.62 -4.09
C SER A 216 -5.67 -7.82 -4.25
N PHE A 217 -4.49 -7.59 -4.83
CA PHE A 217 -3.45 -8.60 -4.94
C PHE A 217 -2.06 -7.95 -4.83
N VAL A 218 -1.03 -8.75 -4.80
CA VAL A 218 0.36 -8.31 -4.67
C VAL A 218 1.25 -9.11 -5.64
N HIS A 219 2.53 -8.78 -5.68
CA HIS A 219 3.52 -9.30 -6.63
C HIS A 219 3.65 -10.83 -6.73
N TYR A 220 3.21 -11.62 -5.75
CA TYR A 220 3.21 -13.10 -5.86
C TYR A 220 1.90 -13.67 -6.40
N THR A 221 0.98 -12.82 -6.86
CA THR A 221 -0.23 -13.26 -7.58
C THR A 221 0.14 -13.69 -9.00
N HIS A 222 -0.42 -14.81 -9.43
CA HIS A 222 -0.15 -15.35 -10.74
C HIS A 222 -1.23 -14.93 -11.76
N LYS A 223 -0.86 -14.83 -13.03
CA LYS A 223 -1.80 -14.44 -14.10
C LYS A 223 -3.08 -15.28 -14.11
N PHE A 224 -2.98 -16.60 -13.93
CA PHE A 224 -4.18 -17.48 -13.93
C PHE A 224 -5.16 -17.14 -12.82
N GLU A 225 -4.71 -16.55 -11.69
CA GLU A 225 -5.59 -16.12 -10.58
C GLU A 225 -6.40 -14.89 -10.98
N VAL A 226 -5.79 -13.96 -11.71
CA VAL A 226 -6.50 -12.79 -12.26
C VAL A 226 -7.46 -13.23 -13.38
N ASP A 227 -7.06 -14.13 -14.26
CA ASP A 227 -7.92 -14.71 -15.31
C ASP A 227 -9.13 -15.43 -14.68
N LYS A 228 -8.92 -16.21 -13.62
CA LYS A 228 -9.97 -16.85 -12.83
C LYS A 228 -10.89 -15.82 -12.18
N LEU A 229 -10.35 -14.73 -11.60
CA LEU A 229 -11.12 -13.64 -11.02
C LEU A 229 -12.04 -13.02 -12.07
N ILE A 230 -11.54 -12.63 -13.24
CA ILE A 230 -12.31 -12.03 -14.32
C ILE A 230 -13.43 -12.98 -14.77
N THR A 231 -13.11 -14.26 -15.01
CA THR A 231 -14.10 -15.26 -15.41
C THR A 231 -15.18 -15.49 -14.36
N THR A 232 -14.83 -15.39 -13.08
CA THR A 232 -15.81 -15.54 -11.97
C THR A 232 -16.66 -14.28 -11.81
N LEU A 233 -16.07 -13.10 -11.91
CA LEU A 233 -16.79 -11.83 -11.89
C LEU A 233 -17.85 -11.77 -13.01
N ASP A 234 -17.58 -12.38 -14.15
CA ASP A 234 -18.55 -12.43 -15.27
C ASP A 234 -19.80 -13.26 -14.96
N LYS A 235 -19.74 -14.12 -13.96
CA LYS A 235 -20.87 -14.95 -13.50
C LYS A 235 -21.65 -14.32 -12.34
N VAL A 236 -20.97 -13.50 -11.54
CA VAL A 236 -21.56 -12.97 -10.29
C VAL A 236 -21.95 -11.48 -10.37
N LEU A 237 -21.52 -10.77 -11.43
CA LEU A 237 -21.86 -9.36 -11.71
C LEU A 237 -22.80 -9.22 -12.91
#